data_b46a93b3284fda021d1049771f23fec6
#
_entry.id   b46a93b3284fda021d1049771f23fec6
#
_cell.length_a   1.000
_cell.length_b   1.000
_cell.length_c   1.000
_cell.angle_alpha   90.00
_cell.angle_beta   90.00
_cell.angle_gamma   90.00
#
_symmetry.space_group_name_H-M   'P 1'
#
loop_
_entity.id
_entity.type
_entity.pdbx_description
1 polymer ?
#
loop_
_entity_poly.entity_id
_entity_poly.type
_entity_poly.pdbx_seq_one_letter_code
_entity_poly.pdbx_strand_id
1 'polypeptide(L)'
;MTHNIDYSKYQTLRITRRGANQTVLDIQMRADGPGGNGKLPTAGHEAHLELAEIWRDVSRDDSVRAAVLRGDGLGFSGGGDLALVEDMANNFDV
;
A
#
# COMPACT_ATOMS: atom_id res chain seq x y z
N MET A 1 -2.63 -1.48 25.88
CA MET A 1 -1.33 -1.98 25.38
C MET A 1 -1.21 -1.69 23.90
N THR A 2 -0.17 -1.01 23.49
CA THR A 2 0.07 -0.73 22.08
C THR A 2 0.62 -1.96 21.39
N HIS A 3 0.12 -2.24 20.20
CA HIS A 3 0.69 -3.27 19.35
C HIS A 3 1.92 -2.74 18.64
N ASN A 4 2.98 -3.50 18.66
CA ASN A 4 4.23 -3.13 18.02
C ASN A 4 4.24 -3.75 16.61
N ILE A 5 3.58 -3.07 15.68
CA ILE A 5 3.44 -3.53 14.30
C ILE A 5 4.71 -3.19 13.52
N ASP A 6 5.26 -4.16 12.83
CA ASP A 6 6.41 -3.97 11.95
C ASP A 6 5.91 -3.66 10.54
N TYR A 7 6.01 -2.39 10.15
CA TYR A 7 5.59 -1.95 8.83
C TYR A 7 6.69 -2.10 7.77
N SER A 8 7.91 -2.47 8.17
CA SER A 8 9.01 -2.63 7.22
C SER A 8 8.85 -3.83 6.30
N LYS A 9 7.90 -4.70 6.58
CA LYS A 9 7.61 -5.89 5.77
C LYS A 9 6.99 -5.55 4.41
N TYR A 10 6.42 -4.36 4.27
CA TYR A 10 5.75 -3.96 3.02
C TYR A 10 6.78 -3.57 1.96
N GLN A 11 6.65 -4.13 0.77
CA GLN A 11 7.57 -3.87 -0.34
C GLN A 11 6.99 -2.88 -1.35
N THR A 12 5.68 -2.90 -1.56
CA THR A 12 5.00 -1.98 -2.48
C THR A 12 4.56 -0.69 -1.81
N LEU A 13 4.66 -0.64 -0.49
CA LEU A 13 4.25 0.51 0.31
C LEU A 13 5.44 1.03 1.11
N ARG A 14 5.57 2.35 1.15
CA ARG A 14 6.52 3.02 2.04
C ARG A 14 5.73 3.61 3.19
N ILE A 15 6.04 3.16 4.40
CA ILE A 15 5.30 3.54 5.59
C ILE A 15 6.15 4.47 6.44
N THR A 16 5.63 5.64 6.75
CA THR A 16 6.32 6.64 7.56
C THR A 16 5.39 7.16 8.63
N ARG A 17 5.90 7.37 9.82
CA ARG A 17 5.14 7.99 10.89
C ARG A 17 5.34 9.50 10.84
N ARG A 18 4.25 10.24 11.04
CA ARG A 18 4.26 11.70 10.99
C ARG A 18 3.49 12.29 12.14
N GLY A 19 3.65 13.60 12.31
CA GLY A 19 3.00 14.35 13.37
C GLY A 19 3.86 14.44 14.63
N ALA A 20 3.51 15.35 15.52
CA ALA A 20 4.28 15.60 16.74
C ALA A 20 4.37 14.37 17.64
N ASN A 21 3.31 13.57 17.69
CA ASN A 21 3.24 12.37 18.53
C ASN A 21 3.38 11.08 17.72
N GLN A 22 3.76 11.17 16.42
CA GLN A 22 3.94 10.00 15.57
C GLN A 22 2.67 9.18 15.42
N THR A 23 1.52 9.82 15.45
CA THR A 23 0.20 9.15 15.44
C THR A 23 -0.44 9.09 14.07
N VAL A 24 0.16 9.75 13.07
CA VAL A 24 -0.31 9.70 11.68
C VAL A 24 0.57 8.73 10.90
N LEU A 25 -0.05 7.76 10.26
CA LEU A 25 0.65 6.82 9.41
C LEU A 25 0.54 7.28 7.96
N ASP A 26 1.68 7.58 7.35
CA ASP A 26 1.77 7.98 5.95
C ASP A 26 2.09 6.72 5.14
N ILE A 27 1.12 6.30 4.32
CA ILE A 27 1.22 5.10 3.50
C ILE A 27 1.39 5.55 2.05
N GLN A 28 2.59 5.41 1.53
CA GLN A 28 2.90 5.82 0.17
C GLN A 28 2.98 4.60 -0.74
N MET A 29 2.15 4.56 -1.77
CA MET A 29 2.25 3.53 -2.81
C MET A 29 3.45 3.84 -3.68
N ARG A 30 4.37 2.86 -3.79
CA ARG A 30 5.63 3.06 -4.49
C ARG A 30 5.45 2.89 -5.99
N ALA A 31 6.09 3.78 -6.74
CA ALA A 31 6.13 3.70 -8.20
C ALA A 31 7.23 2.77 -8.69
N ASP A 32 8.24 2.48 -7.87
CA ASP A 32 9.39 1.65 -8.22
C ASP A 32 9.20 0.22 -7.74
N GLY A 33 10.03 -0.69 -8.28
CA GLY A 33 10.01 -2.09 -7.88
C GLY A 33 8.68 -2.78 -8.18
N PRO A 34 8.25 -3.73 -7.35
CA PRO A 34 7.01 -4.47 -7.59
C PRO A 34 5.75 -3.62 -7.40
N GLY A 35 5.88 -2.40 -6.89
CA GLY A 35 4.74 -1.53 -6.63
C GLY A 35 4.36 -0.60 -7.78
N GLY A 36 5.06 -0.66 -8.92
CA GLY A 36 4.74 0.26 -9.99
C GLY A 36 5.52 0.03 -11.27
N ASN A 37 5.43 0.99 -12.18
CA ASN A 37 6.08 0.95 -13.47
C ASN A 37 7.26 1.93 -13.59
N GLY A 38 7.73 2.49 -12.49
CA GLY A 38 8.80 3.48 -12.43
C GLY A 38 8.32 4.92 -12.49
N LYS A 39 7.07 5.16 -12.89
CA LYS A 39 6.48 6.51 -12.99
C LYS A 39 5.27 6.67 -12.08
N LEU A 40 4.44 5.64 -12.01
CA LEU A 40 3.23 5.62 -11.22
C LEU A 40 3.12 4.30 -10.47
N PRO A 41 2.56 4.32 -9.25
CA PRO A 41 2.18 3.07 -8.61
C PRO A 41 1.14 2.33 -9.45
N THR A 42 1.29 1.02 -9.54
CA THR A 42 0.30 0.15 -10.20
C THR A 42 -0.06 -0.97 -9.24
N ALA A 43 -1.31 -1.42 -9.32
CA ALA A 43 -1.80 -2.44 -8.39
C ALA A 43 -1.71 -3.83 -9.02
N GLY A 44 -0.55 -4.46 -8.86
CA GLY A 44 -0.34 -5.86 -9.22
C GLY A 44 -0.74 -6.79 -8.06
N HIS A 45 -0.34 -8.06 -8.15
CA HIS A 45 -0.69 -9.05 -7.13
C HIS A 45 -0.15 -8.66 -5.76
N GLU A 46 1.13 -8.26 -5.68
CA GLU A 46 1.76 -7.90 -4.41
C GLU A 46 1.12 -6.66 -3.81
N ALA A 47 0.86 -5.63 -4.63
CA ALA A 47 0.25 -4.41 -4.14
C ALA A 47 -1.16 -4.64 -3.62
N HIS A 48 -1.94 -5.49 -4.29
CA HIS A 48 -3.27 -5.84 -3.82
C HIS A 48 -3.24 -6.55 -2.47
N LEU A 49 -2.33 -7.50 -2.30
CA LEU A 49 -2.17 -8.21 -1.04
C LEU A 49 -1.74 -7.27 0.08
N GLU A 50 -0.79 -6.40 -0.20
CA GLU A 50 -0.27 -5.47 0.81
C GLU A 50 -1.29 -4.39 1.17
N LEU A 51 -2.05 -3.89 0.19
CA LEU A 51 -3.12 -2.94 0.46
C LEU A 51 -4.25 -3.55 1.30
N ALA A 52 -4.50 -4.84 1.13
CA ALA A 52 -5.46 -5.53 1.99
C ALA A 52 -4.91 -5.71 3.40
N GLU A 53 -3.63 -6.06 3.53
CA GLU A 53 -3.02 -6.34 4.82
C GLU A 53 -2.79 -5.10 5.65
N ILE A 54 -2.41 -3.97 5.03
CA ILE A 54 -2.09 -2.75 5.77
C ILE A 54 -3.26 -2.28 6.65
N TRP A 55 -4.49 -2.42 6.17
CA TRP A 55 -5.65 -1.97 6.94
C TRP A 55 -5.90 -2.84 8.16
N ARG A 56 -5.52 -4.11 8.11
CA ARG A 56 -5.56 -4.98 9.30
C ARG A 56 -4.55 -4.53 10.33
N ASP A 57 -3.33 -4.22 9.87
CA ASP A 57 -2.28 -3.74 10.78
C ASP A 57 -2.65 -2.41 11.40
N VAL A 58 -3.16 -1.48 10.60
CA VAL A 58 -3.59 -0.16 11.08
C VAL A 58 -4.70 -0.30 12.13
N SER A 59 -5.67 -1.19 11.88
CA SER A 59 -6.78 -1.37 12.80
C SER A 59 -6.36 -1.98 14.14
N ARG A 60 -5.23 -2.67 14.17
CA ARG A 60 -4.66 -3.27 15.40
C ARG A 60 -3.67 -2.37 16.10
N ASP A 61 -3.26 -1.29 15.46
CA ASP A 61 -2.20 -0.42 15.98
C ASP A 61 -2.82 0.73 16.78
N ASP A 62 -2.80 0.60 18.08
CA ASP A 62 -3.38 1.59 18.99
C ASP A 62 -2.68 2.94 18.94
N SER A 63 -1.46 2.98 18.40
CA SER A 63 -0.71 4.22 18.28
C SER A 63 -1.08 5.05 17.06
N VAL A 64 -1.81 4.48 16.11
CA VAL A 64 -2.23 5.18 14.88
C VAL A 64 -3.61 5.78 15.09
N ARG A 65 -3.70 7.10 14.90
CA ARG A 65 -4.96 7.82 15.02
C ARG A 65 -5.52 8.24 13.67
N ALA A 66 -4.67 8.34 12.67
CA ALA A 66 -5.08 8.66 11.30
C ALA A 66 -4.08 8.04 10.34
N ALA A 67 -4.55 7.71 9.15
CA ALA A 67 -3.70 7.20 8.08
C ALA A 67 -3.95 8.00 6.81
N VAL A 68 -2.87 8.31 6.09
CA VAL A 68 -2.92 8.97 4.79
C VAL A 68 -2.41 8.00 3.75
N LEU A 69 -3.19 7.79 2.70
CA LEU A 69 -2.77 6.98 1.56
C LEU A 69 -2.48 7.91 0.39
N ARG A 70 -1.28 7.81 -0.15
CA ARG A 70 -0.86 8.65 -1.27
C ARG A 70 -0.01 7.85 -2.24
N GLY A 71 0.14 8.38 -3.45
CA GLY A 71 0.99 7.78 -4.46
C GLY A 71 2.38 8.41 -4.49
N ASP A 72 3.30 7.72 -5.13
CA ASP A 72 4.65 8.20 -5.41
C ASP A 72 4.74 8.57 -6.90
N GLY A 73 5.66 9.47 -7.23
CA GLY A 73 5.92 9.83 -8.61
C GLY A 73 4.88 10.79 -9.20
N LEU A 74 4.38 10.48 -10.37
CA LEU A 74 3.57 11.40 -11.17
C LEU A 74 2.12 11.53 -10.70
N GLY A 75 1.64 10.64 -9.84
CA GLY A 75 0.26 10.70 -9.40
C GLY A 75 -0.05 9.67 -8.34
N PHE A 76 -1.33 9.49 -8.07
CA PHE A 76 -1.79 8.58 -7.03
C PHE A 76 -1.56 7.12 -7.42
N SER A 77 -2.05 6.73 -8.58
CA SER A 77 -1.94 5.36 -9.07
C SER A 77 -2.16 5.33 -10.58
N GLY A 78 -1.49 4.40 -11.25
CA GLY A 78 -1.74 4.11 -12.67
C GLY A 78 -2.88 3.11 -12.86
N GLY A 79 -3.54 2.69 -11.79
CA GLY A 79 -4.60 1.70 -11.84
C GLY A 79 -4.07 0.28 -11.66
N GLY A 80 -4.82 -0.69 -12.16
CA GLY A 80 -4.43 -2.09 -12.07
C GLY A 80 -3.25 -2.43 -12.97
N ASP A 81 -2.47 -3.38 -12.54
CA ASP A 81 -1.41 -3.96 -13.36
C ASP A 81 -2.05 -4.77 -14.49
N LEU A 82 -1.57 -4.59 -15.72
CA LEU A 82 -2.15 -5.26 -16.88
C LEU A 82 -2.09 -6.78 -16.75
N ALA A 83 -0.99 -7.30 -16.23
CA ALA A 83 -0.85 -8.75 -16.03
C ALA A 83 -1.89 -9.29 -15.04
N LEU A 84 -2.19 -8.52 -14.00
CA LEU A 84 -3.24 -8.89 -13.04
C LEU A 84 -4.62 -8.85 -13.69
N VAL A 85 -4.90 -7.83 -14.50
CA VAL A 85 -6.19 -7.69 -15.20
C VAL A 85 -6.39 -8.86 -16.15
N GLU A 86 -5.36 -9.24 -16.92
CA GLU A 86 -5.42 -10.38 -17.81
C GLU A 86 -5.63 -11.68 -17.04
N ASP A 87 -4.95 -11.86 -15.92
CA ASP A 87 -5.10 -13.03 -15.06
C ASP A 87 -6.52 -13.15 -14.53
N MET A 88 -7.10 -12.04 -14.08
CA MET A 88 -8.48 -12.01 -13.60
C MET A 88 -9.47 -12.34 -14.73
N ALA A 89 -9.25 -11.81 -15.92
CA ALA A 89 -10.10 -12.08 -17.07
C ALA A 89 -10.07 -13.56 -17.49
N ASN A 90 -8.89 -14.21 -17.32
CA ASN A 90 -8.71 -15.60 -17.72
C ASN A 90 -9.17 -16.61 -16.66
N ASN A 91 -9.14 -16.23 -15.40
CA ASN A 91 -9.38 -17.17 -14.29
C ASN A 91 -10.72 -16.96 -13.59
N PHE A 92 -11.42 -15.89 -13.89
CA PHE A 92 -12.72 -15.61 -13.31
C PHE A 92 -13.76 -15.53 -14.42
N ASP A 93 -14.83 -16.26 -14.23
CA ASP A 93 -15.95 -16.27 -15.15
C ASP A 93 -16.83 -15.06 -14.87
N VAL A 94 -16.69 -14.04 -15.67
CA VAL A 94 -17.34 -12.76 -15.47
C VAL A 94 -18.53 -12.62 -16.40
#